data_fb271cc9c203528098ff36cc87d11d96
#
_entry.id   fb271cc9c203528098ff36cc87d11d96
#
_cell.length_a   1.000
_cell.length_b   1.000
_cell.length_c   1.000
_cell.angle_alpha   90.00
_cell.angle_beta   90.00
_cell.angle_gamma   90.00
#
_symmetry.space_group_name_H-M   'P 1'
#
loop_
_entity.id
_entity.type
_entity.pdbx_description
1 polymer ?
#
loop_
_entity_poly.entity_id
_entity_poly.type
_entity_poly.pdbx_seq_one_letter_code
_entity_poly.pdbx_strand_id
1 'polypeptide(L)'
;MVTGGQRHDSPVLAEVLADIWVPRVGPGRPRTRPDAVLADKAYASGVVRRELRRRGIKAVIPEKSNQVTARKRRGTKGGRPPGFDPTTYKGRNVVERSFALAKQWRALATRYDKLAITYRATVTLSAILTWLHT
;
A
#
# COMPACT_ATOMS: atom_id res chain seq x y z
N MET A 1 0.66 5.93 -10.70
CA MET A 1 2.11 6.16 -10.73
C MET A 1 2.83 4.87 -11.12
N VAL A 2 3.83 4.91 -11.99
CA VAL A 2 4.65 3.75 -12.38
C VAL A 2 6.10 4.11 -12.14
N THR A 3 6.84 3.24 -11.47
CA THR A 3 8.26 3.42 -11.15
C THR A 3 9.11 2.33 -11.82
N GLY A 4 10.39 2.61 -12.07
CA GLY A 4 11.32 1.59 -12.56
C GLY A 4 11.43 0.42 -11.57
N GLY A 5 11.52 -0.82 -12.08
CA GLY A 5 11.46 -2.05 -11.28
C GLY A 5 12.58 -2.22 -10.23
N GLN A 6 13.59 -1.36 -10.24
CA GLN A 6 14.70 -1.36 -9.29
C GLN A 6 14.46 -0.41 -8.09
N ARG A 7 13.42 0.44 -8.16
CA ARG A 7 13.14 1.41 -7.09
C ARG A 7 12.35 0.73 -5.97
N HIS A 8 12.77 0.92 -4.74
CA HIS A 8 12.01 0.49 -3.57
C HIS A 8 10.65 1.22 -3.50
N ASP A 9 9.59 0.50 -3.21
CA ASP A 9 8.22 1.04 -3.18
C ASP A 9 7.95 1.93 -1.95
N SER A 10 8.68 1.72 -0.86
CA SER A 10 8.45 2.41 0.40
C SER A 10 8.59 3.95 0.33
N PRO A 11 9.54 4.55 -0.41
CA PRO A 11 9.61 6.01 -0.59
C PRO A 11 8.44 6.59 -1.41
N VAL A 12 7.85 5.78 -2.29
CA VAL A 12 6.78 6.19 -3.21
C VAL A 12 5.42 6.27 -2.51
N LEU A 13 5.29 5.65 -1.32
CA LEU A 13 4.03 5.59 -0.59
C LEU A 13 3.39 6.97 -0.36
N ALA A 14 4.19 7.99 -0.04
CA ALA A 14 3.68 9.34 0.22
C ALA A 14 3.04 9.96 -1.01
N GLU A 15 3.64 9.73 -2.18
CA GLU A 15 3.15 10.21 -3.48
C GLU A 15 1.86 9.47 -3.87
N VAL A 16 1.85 8.13 -3.73
CA VAL A 16 0.64 7.31 -3.99
C VAL A 16 -0.52 7.74 -3.10
N LEU A 17 -0.27 8.03 -1.82
CA LEU A 17 -1.31 8.50 -0.92
C LEU A 17 -1.79 9.93 -1.26
N ALA A 18 -0.95 10.75 -1.88
CA ALA A 18 -1.34 12.10 -2.31
C ALA A 18 -2.23 12.06 -3.56
N ASP A 19 -2.08 11.06 -4.41
CA ASP A 19 -2.88 10.87 -5.64
C ASP A 19 -4.30 10.34 -5.35
N ILE A 20 -4.62 9.98 -4.10
CA ILE A 20 -5.94 9.45 -3.77
C ILE A 20 -6.99 10.56 -3.89
N TRP A 21 -7.87 10.38 -4.85
CA TRP A 21 -9.01 11.26 -5.06
C TRP A 21 -10.21 10.42 -5.52
N VAL A 22 -11.19 10.24 -4.66
CA VAL A 22 -12.38 9.44 -4.93
C VAL A 22 -13.60 10.35 -4.85
N PRO A 23 -14.30 10.60 -5.99
CA PRO A 23 -15.50 11.40 -6.00
C PRO A 23 -16.60 10.71 -5.17
N ARG A 24 -17.47 11.50 -4.58
CA ARG A 24 -18.70 10.99 -3.94
C ARG A 24 -19.84 11.00 -4.95
N VAL A 25 -20.75 10.07 -4.81
CA VAL A 25 -21.99 9.98 -5.61
C VAL A 25 -23.03 11.03 -5.16
N GLY A 26 -22.76 11.83 -4.14
CA GLY A 26 -23.64 12.85 -3.60
C GLY A 26 -22.89 14.12 -3.22
N PRO A 27 -23.57 15.13 -2.63
CA PRO A 27 -22.94 16.34 -2.19
C PRO A 27 -21.85 16.05 -1.16
N GLY A 28 -20.73 16.76 -1.25
CA GLY A 28 -19.62 16.68 -0.32
C GLY A 28 -18.26 16.61 -1.00
N ARG A 29 -17.20 16.75 -0.21
CA ARG A 29 -15.82 16.72 -0.72
C ARG A 29 -15.40 15.32 -1.12
N PRO A 30 -14.60 15.16 -2.18
CA PRO A 30 -13.99 13.88 -2.54
C PRO A 30 -13.20 13.30 -1.37
N ARG A 31 -13.13 11.96 -1.30
CA ARG A 31 -12.28 11.28 -0.33
C ARG A 31 -10.84 11.29 -0.82
N THR A 32 -9.94 11.86 -0.02
CA THR A 32 -8.52 12.02 -0.35
C THR A 32 -7.60 11.19 0.53
N ARG A 33 -8.15 10.39 1.46
CA ARG A 33 -7.36 9.51 2.32
C ARG A 33 -8.11 8.22 2.63
N PRO A 34 -7.40 7.08 2.74
CA PRO A 34 -7.98 5.83 3.24
C PRO A 34 -8.09 5.87 4.78
N ASP A 35 -8.92 5.02 5.37
CA ASP A 35 -9.00 4.86 6.83
C ASP A 35 -7.78 4.11 7.37
N ALA A 36 -7.27 3.15 6.61
CA ALA A 36 -6.13 2.34 6.99
C ALA A 36 -5.25 2.01 5.79
N VAL A 37 -3.97 1.82 6.05
CA VAL A 37 -3.00 1.26 5.11
C VAL A 37 -2.49 -0.06 5.67
N LEU A 38 -2.74 -1.14 4.91
CA LEU A 38 -2.23 -2.47 5.17
C LEU A 38 -0.99 -2.69 4.30
N ALA A 39 0.16 -2.87 4.91
CA ALA A 39 1.41 -3.09 4.18
C ALA A 39 2.30 -4.11 4.89
N ASP A 40 3.27 -4.65 4.16
CA ASP A 40 4.21 -5.61 4.69
C ASP A 40 5.29 -4.98 5.59
N LYS A 41 6.19 -5.81 6.10
CA LYS A 41 7.30 -5.41 6.97
C LYS A 41 8.28 -4.43 6.30
N ALA A 42 8.32 -4.34 4.96
CA ALA A 42 9.19 -3.40 4.26
C ALA A 42 8.80 -1.94 4.59
N TYR A 43 7.51 -1.71 4.81
CA TYR A 43 6.95 -0.40 5.17
C TYR A 43 6.99 -0.07 6.68
N ALA A 44 7.60 -0.93 7.51
CA ALA A 44 7.62 -0.76 8.97
C ALA A 44 8.54 0.37 9.48
N SER A 45 9.02 1.27 8.61
CA SER A 45 9.91 2.35 9.00
C SER A 45 9.20 3.41 9.86
N GLY A 46 9.96 4.05 10.75
CA GLY A 46 9.44 5.15 11.58
C GLY A 46 8.96 6.35 10.74
N VAL A 47 9.55 6.57 9.57
CA VAL A 47 9.16 7.64 8.64
C VAL A 47 7.76 7.36 8.10
N VAL A 48 7.51 6.16 7.58
CA VAL A 48 6.20 5.75 7.06
C VAL A 48 5.13 5.86 8.15
N ARG A 49 5.40 5.36 9.35
CA ARG A 49 4.42 5.42 10.45
C ARG A 49 4.12 6.85 10.90
N ARG A 50 5.12 7.75 10.91
CA ARG A 50 4.89 9.18 11.21
C ARG A 50 4.03 9.85 10.14
N GLU A 51 4.31 9.58 8.88
CA GLU A 51 3.53 10.14 7.76
C GLU A 51 2.06 9.68 7.79
N LEU A 52 1.81 8.39 8.00
CA LEU A 52 0.45 7.86 8.14
C LEU A 52 -0.28 8.50 9.34
N ARG A 53 0.41 8.64 10.48
CA ARG A 53 -0.15 9.30 11.67
C ARG A 53 -0.46 10.78 11.40
N ARG A 54 0.45 11.50 10.75
CA ARG A 54 0.23 12.91 10.38
C ARG A 54 -1.01 13.09 9.51
N ARG A 55 -1.28 12.13 8.62
CA ARG A 55 -2.48 12.12 7.76
C ARG A 55 -3.73 11.57 8.44
N GLY A 56 -3.65 11.09 9.67
CA GLY A 56 -4.77 10.46 10.38
C GLY A 56 -5.17 9.11 9.78
N ILE A 57 -4.20 8.36 9.22
CA ILE A 57 -4.41 7.05 8.59
C ILE A 57 -3.93 5.95 9.54
N LYS A 58 -4.78 4.93 9.80
CA LYS A 58 -4.40 3.76 10.61
C LYS A 58 -3.33 2.94 9.89
N ALA A 59 -2.18 2.75 10.51
CA ALA A 59 -1.10 1.90 9.97
C ALA A 59 -1.28 0.46 10.48
N VAL A 60 -1.65 -0.48 9.60
CA VAL A 60 -1.74 -1.91 9.89
C VAL A 60 -0.53 -2.60 9.25
N ILE A 61 0.62 -2.40 9.86
CA ILE A 61 1.93 -2.84 9.37
C ILE A 61 2.63 -3.61 10.49
N PRO A 62 3.05 -4.87 10.28
CA PRO A 62 3.77 -5.60 11.30
C PRO A 62 5.16 -5.01 11.53
N GLU A 63 5.73 -5.23 12.71
CA GLU A 63 7.10 -4.84 13.01
C GLU A 63 8.11 -5.83 12.45
N LYS A 64 9.29 -5.35 12.11
CA LYS A 64 10.45 -6.20 11.82
C LYS A 64 11.00 -6.79 13.12
N SER A 65 11.49 -8.03 13.10
CA SER A 65 12.07 -8.70 14.27
C SER A 65 13.18 -7.89 14.95
N ASN A 66 14.05 -7.29 14.15
CA ASN A 66 15.12 -6.44 14.66
C ASN A 66 14.61 -5.17 15.39
N GLN A 67 13.47 -4.61 14.96
CA GLN A 67 12.84 -3.47 15.65
C GLN A 67 12.27 -3.89 16.99
N VAL A 68 11.62 -5.06 17.04
CA VAL A 68 11.10 -5.64 18.30
C VAL A 68 12.24 -5.90 19.26
N THR A 69 13.32 -6.54 18.81
CA THR A 69 14.50 -6.84 19.64
C THR A 69 15.18 -5.55 20.14
N ALA A 70 15.37 -4.57 19.25
CA ALA A 70 15.97 -3.29 19.64
C ALA A 70 15.12 -2.54 20.68
N ARG A 71 13.79 -2.58 20.55
CA ARG A 71 12.89 -1.98 21.53
C ARG A 71 12.97 -2.69 22.88
N LYS A 72 12.92 -4.03 22.89
CA LYS A 72 13.03 -4.82 24.12
C LYS A 72 14.35 -4.57 24.84
N ARG A 73 15.47 -4.48 24.11
CA ARG A 73 16.79 -4.18 24.66
C ARG A 73 16.85 -2.82 25.37
N ARG A 74 16.05 -1.83 24.91
CA ARG A 74 15.99 -0.50 25.53
C ARG A 74 15.13 -0.46 26.81
N GLY A 75 14.44 -1.54 27.15
CA GLY A 75 13.56 -1.60 28.33
C GLY A 75 12.51 -0.49 28.32
N THR A 76 12.40 0.26 29.42
CA THR A 76 11.45 1.38 29.57
C THR A 76 11.66 2.50 28.54
N LYS A 77 12.89 2.69 28.07
CA LYS A 77 13.24 3.67 27.01
C LYS A 77 12.84 3.20 25.60
N GLY A 78 12.40 1.97 25.43
CA GLY A 78 12.00 1.40 24.12
C GLY A 78 10.64 1.88 23.60
N GLY A 79 9.84 2.49 24.47
CA GLY A 79 8.53 3.04 24.14
C GLY A 79 7.46 1.99 23.90
N ARG A 80 6.22 2.45 23.69
CA ARG A 80 5.07 1.58 23.42
C ARG A 80 5.20 0.93 22.04
N PRO A 81 4.92 -0.39 21.90
CA PRO A 81 4.87 -1.05 20.61
C PRO A 81 3.82 -0.39 19.70
N PRO A 82 4.07 -0.31 18.38
CA PRO A 82 3.04 0.11 17.45
C PRO A 82 1.82 -0.80 17.54
N GLY A 83 0.62 -0.20 17.51
CA GLY A 83 -0.61 -0.97 17.44
C GLY A 83 -0.63 -1.80 16.15
N PHE A 84 -0.86 -3.10 16.30
CA PHE A 84 -1.02 -4.01 15.17
C PHE A 84 -2.31 -4.81 15.36
N ASP A 85 -3.12 -4.87 14.31
CA ASP A 85 -4.38 -5.60 14.28
C ASP A 85 -4.25 -6.77 13.30
N PRO A 86 -4.06 -8.00 13.81
CA PRO A 86 -3.89 -9.19 12.98
C PRO A 86 -5.14 -9.51 12.14
N THR A 87 -6.33 -9.21 12.66
CA THR A 87 -7.60 -9.48 11.99
C THR A 87 -7.73 -8.60 10.75
N THR A 88 -7.56 -7.30 10.91
CA THR A 88 -7.53 -6.37 9.77
C THR A 88 -6.41 -6.71 8.80
N TYR A 89 -5.23 -7.15 9.30
CA TYR A 89 -4.09 -7.47 8.46
C TYR A 89 -4.34 -8.67 7.52
N LYS A 90 -5.18 -9.63 7.91
CA LYS A 90 -5.59 -10.73 7.01
C LYS A 90 -6.23 -10.24 5.72
N GLY A 91 -6.89 -9.07 5.75
CA GLY A 91 -7.45 -8.41 4.56
C GLY A 91 -6.41 -8.06 3.48
N ARG A 92 -5.10 -8.02 3.82
CA ARG A 92 -4.02 -7.83 2.85
C ARG A 92 -3.99 -8.91 1.75
N ASN A 93 -4.55 -10.09 2.00
CA ASN A 93 -4.66 -11.16 1.02
C ASN A 93 -5.41 -10.73 -0.28
N VAL A 94 -6.24 -9.70 -0.20
CA VAL A 94 -6.91 -9.11 -1.38
C VAL A 94 -5.87 -8.60 -2.39
N VAL A 95 -4.77 -8.00 -1.91
CA VAL A 95 -3.69 -7.50 -2.77
C VAL A 95 -3.00 -8.65 -3.50
N GLU A 96 -2.70 -9.74 -2.80
CA GLU A 96 -2.05 -10.91 -3.41
C GLU A 96 -2.96 -11.56 -4.47
N ARG A 97 -4.26 -11.66 -4.20
CA ARG A 97 -5.25 -12.12 -5.17
C ARG A 97 -5.35 -11.19 -6.38
N SER A 98 -5.34 -9.88 -6.19
CA SER A 98 -5.37 -8.92 -7.29
C SER A 98 -4.13 -9.02 -8.19
N PHE A 99 -2.96 -9.27 -7.63
CA PHE A 99 -1.76 -9.54 -8.42
C PHE A 99 -1.84 -10.87 -9.17
N ALA A 100 -2.41 -11.91 -8.56
CA ALA A 100 -2.63 -13.18 -9.24
C ALA A 100 -3.57 -13.03 -10.45
N LEU A 101 -4.65 -12.28 -10.30
CA LEU A 101 -5.55 -11.94 -11.40
C LEU A 101 -4.86 -11.09 -12.48
N ALA A 102 -4.10 -10.08 -12.10
CA ALA A 102 -3.36 -9.25 -13.04
C ALA A 102 -2.32 -10.06 -13.85
N LYS A 103 -1.71 -11.08 -13.26
CA LYS A 103 -0.77 -11.98 -13.96
C LYS A 103 -1.42 -12.86 -15.03
N GLN A 104 -2.73 -13.06 -15.00
CA GLN A 104 -3.46 -13.76 -16.07
C GLN A 104 -3.46 -12.96 -17.38
N TRP A 105 -3.27 -11.66 -17.30
CA TRP A 105 -3.10 -10.79 -18.45
C TRP A 105 -1.66 -10.85 -18.94
N ARG A 106 -1.46 -11.56 -20.06
CA ARG A 106 -0.12 -11.84 -20.60
C ARG A 106 0.71 -10.57 -20.80
N ALA A 107 0.12 -9.49 -21.29
CA ALA A 107 0.78 -8.20 -21.48
C ALA A 107 1.32 -7.62 -20.16
N LEU A 108 0.59 -7.76 -19.05
CA LEU A 108 1.03 -7.29 -17.72
C LEU A 108 2.10 -8.22 -17.12
N ALA A 109 1.95 -9.53 -17.30
CA ALA A 109 2.89 -10.53 -16.75
C ALA A 109 4.28 -10.42 -17.38
N THR A 110 4.36 -10.15 -18.68
CA THR A 110 5.59 -10.12 -19.45
C THR A 110 6.32 -8.79 -19.44
N ARG A 111 5.66 -7.70 -19.03
CA ARG A 111 6.23 -6.34 -18.96
C ARG A 111 6.92 -5.88 -20.25
N TYR A 112 6.36 -6.22 -21.40
CA TYR A 112 6.90 -5.79 -22.69
C TYR A 112 6.72 -4.30 -22.98
N ASP A 113 5.78 -3.64 -22.29
CA ASP A 113 5.56 -2.22 -22.46
C ASP A 113 6.74 -1.41 -21.92
N LYS A 114 7.47 -0.77 -22.82
CA LYS A 114 8.60 0.10 -22.49
C LYS A 114 8.16 1.47 -22.01
N LEU A 115 6.96 1.91 -22.41
CA LEU A 115 6.40 3.21 -22.03
C LEU A 115 5.54 3.10 -20.78
N ALA A 116 5.86 3.87 -19.75
CA ALA A 116 5.13 3.90 -18.50
C ALA A 116 3.64 4.22 -18.66
N ILE A 117 3.29 5.06 -19.63
CA ILE A 117 1.90 5.42 -19.93
C ILE A 117 1.10 4.23 -20.47
N THR A 118 1.67 3.44 -21.38
CA THR A 118 1.04 2.24 -21.95
C THR A 118 0.85 1.19 -20.86
N TYR A 119 1.88 0.92 -20.08
CA TYR A 119 1.79 -0.02 -18.96
C TYR A 119 0.72 0.40 -17.95
N ARG A 120 0.66 1.69 -17.58
CA ARG A 120 -0.36 2.22 -16.69
C ARG A 120 -1.77 2.04 -17.27
N ALA A 121 -1.97 2.31 -18.56
CA ALA A 121 -3.25 2.13 -19.23
C ALA A 121 -3.70 0.66 -19.17
N THR A 122 -2.80 -0.28 -19.47
CA THR A 122 -3.09 -1.72 -19.42
C THR A 122 -3.45 -2.18 -18.02
N VAL A 123 -2.73 -1.74 -16.98
CA VAL A 123 -3.05 -2.03 -15.56
C VAL A 123 -4.44 -1.48 -15.21
N THR A 124 -4.74 -0.24 -15.61
CA THR A 124 -6.02 0.39 -15.31
C THR A 124 -7.17 -0.36 -16.00
N LEU A 125 -7.01 -0.71 -17.26
CA LEU A 125 -8.02 -1.47 -18.02
C LEU A 125 -8.27 -2.84 -17.40
N SER A 126 -7.22 -3.57 -17.04
CA SER A 126 -7.37 -4.88 -16.39
C SER A 126 -8.08 -4.79 -15.04
N ALA A 127 -7.81 -3.74 -14.26
CA ALA A 127 -8.47 -3.48 -13.00
C ALA A 127 -9.97 -3.19 -13.19
N ILE A 128 -10.33 -2.36 -14.18
CA ILE A 128 -11.73 -2.06 -14.52
C ILE A 128 -12.47 -3.33 -14.92
N LEU A 129 -11.88 -4.12 -15.82
CA LEU A 129 -12.50 -5.37 -16.29
C LEU A 129 -12.68 -6.38 -15.15
N THR A 130 -11.67 -6.50 -14.27
CA THR A 130 -11.79 -7.36 -13.08
C THR A 130 -12.92 -6.89 -12.17
N TRP A 131 -13.10 -5.59 -12.03
CA TRP A 131 -14.15 -5.02 -11.17
C TRP A 131 -15.57 -5.19 -11.74
N LEU A 132 -15.70 -5.16 -13.07
CA LEU A 132 -16.99 -5.38 -13.74
C LEU A 132 -17.44 -6.84 -13.74
N HIS A 133 -16.53 -7.80 -13.46
CA HIS A 133 -16.82 -9.23 -13.42
C HIS A 133 -16.98 -9.77 -11.98
N THR A 134 -16.91 -8.92 -10.96
CA THR A 134 -17.18 -9.26 -9.56
C THR A 134 -18.55 -8.80 -9.13
#